data_7f66396b8ad05c94535c003d880fdc06
#
_entry.id   7f66396b8ad05c94535c003d880fdc06
#
_cell.length_a   1.000
_cell.length_b   1.000
_cell.length_c   1.000
_cell.angle_alpha   90.00
_cell.angle_beta   90.00
_cell.angle_gamma   90.00
#
_symmetry.space_group_name_H-M   'P 1'
#
loop_
_entity.id
_entity.type
_entity.pdbx_description
1 polymer ?
#
loop_
_entity_poly.entity_id
_entity_poly.type
_entity_poly.pdbx_seq_one_letter_code
_entity_poly.pdbx_strand_id
1 'polypeptide(L)'
;LDEGVPLTLIGEAVFSRCLSAMKDERVAASSVLTGPSPAFRGDRDAFLAALKDALFASKIVSYAQGYALMRTAAVSHGWNLRYGDIALMWRGGCIIRSVFLGDIKRAFDKTPGLTNLLLDDHFKGIMERAQAGWRTVCGEAIKNGVPAPAMCAALSYYDGYRAAKLPANLLQAQRDYFGAHTYERLDRPRGEFFHTNWTGEGGDTASTTYNA
;
A
#
# COMPACT_ATOMS: atom_id res chain seq x y z
N LEU A 1 -2.47 11.95 -5.57
CA LEU A 1 -2.98 12.41 -4.26
C LEU A 1 -4.41 12.91 -4.36
N ASP A 2 -4.74 13.63 -5.42
CA ASP A 2 -6.04 14.30 -5.61
C ASP A 2 -7.24 13.34 -5.52
N GLU A 3 -7.06 12.11 -5.97
CA GLU A 3 -8.10 11.07 -5.93
C GLU A 3 -8.21 10.35 -4.56
N GLY A 4 -7.36 10.67 -3.59
CA GLY A 4 -7.38 10.06 -2.25
C GLY A 4 -7.10 8.54 -2.22
N VAL A 5 -6.52 7.97 -3.27
CA VAL A 5 -6.24 6.53 -3.37
C VAL A 5 -4.84 6.21 -2.82
N PRO A 6 -4.69 5.21 -1.94
CA PRO A 6 -3.40 4.86 -1.34
C PRO A 6 -2.50 4.11 -2.34
N LEU A 7 -1.74 4.86 -3.14
CA LEU A 7 -0.76 4.35 -4.12
C LEU A 7 0.63 4.21 -3.48
N THR A 8 0.72 3.58 -2.33
CA THR A 8 1.93 3.58 -1.50
C THR A 8 3.14 2.97 -2.21
N LEU A 9 2.99 1.81 -2.86
CA LEU A 9 4.10 1.19 -3.60
C LEU A 9 4.54 2.06 -4.79
N ILE A 10 3.58 2.57 -5.55
CA ILE A 10 3.87 3.39 -6.74
C ILE A 10 4.54 4.71 -6.31
N GLY A 11 4.05 5.33 -5.24
CA GLY A 11 4.64 6.53 -4.66
C GLY A 11 6.08 6.28 -4.18
N GLU A 12 6.32 5.18 -3.46
CA GLU A 12 7.67 4.80 -3.02
C GLU A 12 8.63 4.56 -4.19
N ALA A 13 8.16 4.00 -5.30
CA ALA A 13 9.00 3.85 -6.48
C ALA A 13 9.45 5.21 -7.05
N VAL A 14 8.58 6.22 -7.04
CA VAL A 14 8.90 7.60 -7.45
C VAL A 14 9.91 8.21 -6.48
N PHE A 15 9.66 8.16 -5.17
CA PHE A 15 10.56 8.74 -4.17
C PHE A 15 11.92 8.06 -4.14
N SER A 16 11.96 6.75 -4.32
CA SER A 16 13.22 6.00 -4.45
C SER A 16 14.02 6.47 -5.68
N ARG A 17 13.33 6.78 -6.78
CA ARG A 17 13.97 7.34 -7.97
C ARG A 17 14.53 8.73 -7.71
N CYS A 18 13.80 9.58 -6.97
CA CYS A 18 14.28 10.90 -6.55
C CYS A 18 15.52 10.77 -5.66
N LEU A 19 15.46 9.91 -4.63
CA LEU A 19 16.62 9.66 -3.76
C LEU A 19 17.83 9.11 -4.55
N SER A 20 17.61 8.28 -5.54
CA SER A 20 18.70 7.73 -6.37
C SER A 20 19.44 8.80 -7.14
N ALA A 21 18.78 9.89 -7.50
CA ALA A 21 19.38 11.02 -8.24
C ALA A 21 20.32 11.89 -7.37
N MET A 22 20.19 11.85 -6.05
CA MET A 22 21.02 12.60 -5.09
C MET A 22 22.37 11.91 -4.85
N LYS A 23 23.10 11.57 -5.91
CA LYS A 23 24.27 10.69 -5.82
C LYS A 23 25.39 11.28 -4.94
N ASP A 24 25.78 12.53 -5.17
CA ASP A 24 26.92 13.14 -4.47
C ASP A 24 26.62 13.31 -2.98
N GLU A 25 25.39 13.71 -2.63
CA GLU A 25 24.93 13.82 -1.25
C GLU A 25 24.94 12.44 -0.56
N ARG A 26 24.43 11.38 -1.22
CA ARG A 26 24.44 10.02 -0.67
C ARG A 26 25.86 9.49 -0.48
N VAL A 27 26.78 9.80 -1.38
CA VAL A 27 28.19 9.40 -1.22
C VAL A 27 28.82 10.11 -0.02
N ALA A 28 28.58 11.41 0.15
CA ALA A 28 29.06 12.15 1.32
C ALA A 28 28.43 11.58 2.62
N ALA A 29 27.12 11.35 2.64
CA ALA A 29 26.42 10.78 3.78
C ALA A 29 26.93 9.39 4.16
N SER A 30 27.30 8.54 3.18
CA SER A 30 27.80 7.19 3.43
C SER A 30 29.14 7.12 4.18
N SER A 31 29.89 8.22 4.21
CA SER A 31 31.12 8.32 5.00
C SER A 31 30.90 8.73 6.44
N VAL A 32 29.70 9.19 6.80
CA VAL A 32 29.39 9.77 8.13
C VAL A 32 28.33 8.94 8.87
N LEU A 33 27.33 8.43 8.13
CA LEU A 33 26.24 7.65 8.71
C LEU A 33 26.60 6.17 8.76
N THR A 34 26.40 5.57 9.93
CA THR A 34 26.63 4.14 10.15
C THR A 34 25.37 3.31 9.92
N GLY A 35 25.56 2.05 9.56
CA GLY A 35 24.49 1.10 9.40
C GLY A 35 24.98 -0.35 9.53
N PRO A 36 24.09 -1.34 9.42
CA PRO A 36 24.53 -2.74 9.46
C PRO A 36 25.39 -3.09 8.26
N SER A 37 26.32 -4.02 8.44
CA SER A 37 27.04 -4.63 7.31
C SER A 37 26.16 -5.73 6.73
N PRO A 38 25.76 -5.65 5.45
CA PRO A 38 24.92 -6.67 4.84
C PRO A 38 25.58 -8.04 4.88
N ALA A 39 24.96 -9.00 5.54
CA ALA A 39 25.46 -10.37 5.64
C ALA A 39 24.27 -11.34 5.77
N PHE A 40 23.86 -11.93 4.65
CA PHE A 40 22.88 -13.00 4.70
C PHE A 40 23.53 -14.31 5.16
N ARG A 41 22.97 -14.93 6.22
CA ARG A 41 23.49 -16.16 6.82
C ARG A 41 22.49 -17.33 6.78
N GLY A 42 21.43 -17.21 6.01
CA GLY A 42 20.39 -18.22 5.86
C GLY A 42 20.64 -19.17 4.68
N ASP A 43 19.68 -20.07 4.49
CA ASP A 43 19.63 -20.91 3.29
C ASP A 43 19.37 -20.05 2.05
N ARG A 44 20.33 -20.11 1.11
CA ARG A 44 20.30 -19.31 -0.11
C ARG A 44 19.13 -19.66 -1.02
N ASP A 45 18.85 -20.95 -1.18
CA ASP A 45 17.83 -21.42 -2.14
C ASP A 45 16.43 -21.14 -1.59
N ALA A 46 16.23 -21.34 -0.29
CA ALA A 46 15.01 -20.94 0.40
C ALA A 46 14.77 -19.42 0.31
N PHE A 47 15.83 -18.60 0.45
CA PHE A 47 15.72 -17.16 0.32
C PHE A 47 15.40 -16.71 -1.11
N LEU A 48 15.99 -17.36 -2.13
CA LEU A 48 15.67 -17.07 -3.52
C LEU A 48 14.21 -17.42 -3.86
N ALA A 49 13.68 -18.52 -3.31
CA ALA A 49 12.27 -18.85 -3.43
C ALA A 49 11.39 -17.78 -2.76
N ALA A 50 11.72 -17.36 -1.54
CA ALA A 50 11.04 -16.28 -0.84
C ALA A 50 11.10 -14.94 -1.59
N LEU A 51 12.23 -14.62 -2.22
CA LEU A 51 12.40 -13.42 -3.03
C LEU A 51 11.49 -13.43 -4.27
N LYS A 52 11.35 -14.58 -4.93
CA LYS A 52 10.40 -14.75 -6.03
C LYS A 52 8.97 -14.46 -5.58
N ASP A 53 8.56 -15.01 -4.44
CA ASP A 53 7.23 -14.78 -3.86
C ASP A 53 7.03 -13.30 -3.51
N ALA A 54 8.02 -12.67 -2.87
CA ALA A 54 7.99 -11.27 -2.50
C ALA A 54 7.83 -10.34 -3.71
N LEU A 55 8.59 -10.58 -4.77
CA LEU A 55 8.50 -9.82 -6.03
C LEU A 55 7.13 -10.00 -6.68
N PHE A 56 6.62 -11.23 -6.71
CA PHE A 56 5.34 -11.51 -7.35
C PHE A 56 4.18 -10.89 -6.57
N ALA A 57 4.15 -11.03 -5.25
CA ALA A 57 3.15 -10.41 -4.39
C ALA A 57 3.18 -8.88 -4.51
N SER A 58 4.36 -8.25 -4.43
CA SER A 58 4.52 -6.80 -4.60
C SER A 58 4.04 -6.33 -5.97
N LYS A 59 4.31 -7.11 -7.02
CA LYS A 59 3.83 -6.80 -8.37
C LYS A 59 2.30 -6.86 -8.46
N ILE A 60 1.65 -7.85 -7.83
CA ILE A 60 0.18 -7.93 -7.76
C ILE A 60 -0.38 -6.69 -7.04
N VAL A 61 0.22 -6.29 -5.91
CA VAL A 61 -0.20 -5.08 -5.19
C VAL A 61 -0.07 -3.83 -6.05
N SER A 62 1.00 -3.69 -6.84
CA SER A 62 1.15 -2.53 -7.72
C SER A 62 0.01 -2.41 -8.73
N TYR A 63 -0.42 -3.53 -9.32
CA TYR A 63 -1.58 -3.54 -10.22
C TYR A 63 -2.88 -3.29 -9.44
N ALA A 64 -3.04 -3.88 -8.26
CA ALA A 64 -4.22 -3.64 -7.42
C ALA A 64 -4.39 -2.15 -7.08
N GLN A 65 -3.30 -1.46 -6.74
CA GLN A 65 -3.30 -0.01 -6.52
C GLN A 65 -3.65 0.76 -7.79
N GLY A 66 -3.07 0.40 -8.93
CA GLY A 66 -3.36 1.05 -10.22
C GLY A 66 -4.83 0.89 -10.64
N TYR A 67 -5.41 -0.29 -10.47
CA TYR A 67 -6.84 -0.53 -10.74
C TYR A 67 -7.75 0.20 -9.76
N ALA A 68 -7.36 0.29 -8.48
CA ALA A 68 -8.09 1.09 -7.50
C ALA A 68 -8.12 2.57 -7.89
N LEU A 69 -6.97 3.11 -8.35
CA LEU A 69 -6.91 4.49 -8.87
C LEU A 69 -7.82 4.69 -10.08
N MET A 70 -7.71 3.81 -11.08
CA MET A 70 -8.56 3.91 -12.27
C MET A 70 -10.05 3.85 -11.93
N ARG A 71 -10.43 3.01 -10.97
CA ARG A 71 -11.82 2.91 -10.51
C ARG A 71 -12.29 4.20 -9.85
N THR A 72 -11.50 4.79 -8.97
CA THR A 72 -11.85 6.05 -8.31
C THR A 72 -11.93 7.19 -9.32
N ALA A 73 -10.92 7.34 -10.17
CA ALA A 73 -10.92 8.36 -11.22
C ALA A 73 -12.08 8.18 -12.21
N ALA A 74 -12.45 6.93 -12.54
CA ALA A 74 -13.60 6.69 -13.40
C ALA A 74 -14.91 7.23 -12.82
N VAL A 75 -15.09 7.12 -11.50
CA VAL A 75 -16.24 7.72 -10.80
C VAL A 75 -16.15 9.25 -10.82
N SER A 76 -15.00 9.83 -10.45
CA SER A 76 -14.79 11.28 -10.39
C SER A 76 -14.98 11.97 -11.74
N HIS A 77 -14.59 11.29 -12.83
CA HIS A 77 -14.61 11.86 -14.18
C HIS A 77 -15.73 11.33 -15.08
N GLY A 78 -16.59 10.45 -14.56
CA GLY A 78 -17.70 9.86 -15.35
C GLY A 78 -17.23 8.92 -16.47
N TRP A 79 -16.07 8.25 -16.33
CA TRP A 79 -15.55 7.34 -17.34
C TRP A 79 -16.15 5.94 -17.21
N ASN A 80 -16.45 5.34 -18.34
CA ASN A 80 -16.89 3.93 -18.41
C ASN A 80 -15.70 3.05 -18.81
N LEU A 81 -14.90 2.63 -17.85
CA LEU A 81 -13.69 1.85 -18.08
C LEU A 81 -13.96 0.34 -18.08
N ARG A 82 -13.45 -0.34 -19.10
CA ARG A 82 -13.49 -1.81 -19.22
C ARG A 82 -12.17 -2.39 -18.70
N TYR A 83 -12.05 -2.58 -17.39
CA TYR A 83 -10.80 -2.93 -16.70
C TYR A 83 -10.13 -4.19 -17.25
N GLY A 84 -10.89 -5.23 -17.58
CA GLY A 84 -10.34 -6.44 -18.17
C GLY A 84 -9.71 -6.20 -19.54
N ASP A 85 -10.29 -5.33 -20.37
CA ASP A 85 -9.74 -4.99 -21.70
C ASP A 85 -8.50 -4.10 -21.57
N ILE A 86 -8.46 -3.21 -20.58
CA ILE A 86 -7.27 -2.43 -20.23
C ILE A 86 -6.11 -3.37 -19.89
N ALA A 87 -6.35 -4.44 -19.11
CA ALA A 87 -5.32 -5.43 -18.83
C ALA A 87 -4.75 -6.05 -20.11
N LEU A 88 -5.59 -6.41 -21.06
CA LEU A 88 -5.13 -7.00 -22.34
C LEU A 88 -4.35 -6.02 -23.19
N MET A 89 -4.71 -4.75 -23.18
CA MET A 89 -4.00 -3.70 -23.93
C MET A 89 -2.52 -3.63 -23.50
N TRP A 90 -2.20 -3.91 -22.24
CA TRP A 90 -0.82 -3.88 -21.73
C TRP A 90 0.00 -5.14 -22.05
N ARG A 91 -0.57 -6.16 -22.71
CA ARG A 91 0.15 -7.41 -23.04
C ARG A 91 1.18 -7.26 -24.14
N GLY A 92 1.04 -6.28 -25.02
CA GLY A 92 1.95 -6.03 -26.13
C GLY A 92 2.42 -4.59 -26.15
N GLY A 93 3.68 -4.37 -26.53
CA GLY A 93 4.24 -3.03 -26.69
C GLY A 93 4.40 -2.22 -25.39
N CYS A 94 4.25 -2.83 -24.22
CA CYS A 94 4.28 -2.14 -22.94
C CYS A 94 5.31 -2.77 -21.99
N ILE A 95 6.04 -1.94 -21.25
CA ILE A 95 7.04 -2.40 -20.26
C ILE A 95 6.39 -3.19 -19.10
N ILE A 96 5.13 -2.87 -18.78
CA ILE A 96 4.38 -3.56 -17.71
C ILE A 96 3.73 -4.87 -18.17
N ARG A 97 4.02 -5.34 -19.38
CA ARG A 97 3.51 -6.64 -19.87
C ARG A 97 3.78 -7.76 -18.86
N SER A 98 2.82 -8.65 -18.68
CA SER A 98 2.93 -9.77 -17.75
C SER A 98 2.01 -10.91 -18.17
N VAL A 99 2.39 -12.14 -17.82
CA VAL A 99 1.56 -13.33 -18.07
C VAL A 99 0.21 -13.21 -17.34
N PHE A 100 0.20 -12.72 -16.10
CA PHE A 100 -1.01 -12.63 -15.29
C PHE A 100 -2.00 -11.51 -15.69
N LEU A 101 -1.72 -10.73 -16.73
CA LEU A 101 -2.72 -9.76 -17.27
C LEU A 101 -3.98 -10.47 -17.77
N GLY A 102 -3.85 -11.72 -18.25
CA GLY A 102 -4.99 -12.57 -18.56
C GLY A 102 -5.81 -12.96 -17.32
N ASP A 103 -5.15 -13.13 -16.17
CA ASP A 103 -5.82 -13.41 -14.89
C ASP A 103 -6.59 -12.19 -14.40
N ILE A 104 -6.03 -10.99 -14.56
CA ILE A 104 -6.72 -9.73 -14.26
C ILE A 104 -7.98 -9.60 -15.12
N LYS A 105 -7.87 -9.89 -16.43
CA LYS A 105 -9.06 -9.87 -17.29
C LYS A 105 -10.13 -10.84 -16.77
N ARG A 106 -9.76 -12.08 -16.47
CA ARG A 106 -10.72 -13.08 -15.94
C ARG A 106 -11.39 -12.62 -14.64
N ALA A 107 -10.63 -12.00 -13.74
CA ALA A 107 -11.16 -11.48 -12.49
C ALA A 107 -12.25 -10.42 -12.73
N PHE A 108 -12.01 -9.45 -13.61
CA PHE A 108 -12.99 -8.40 -13.92
C PHE A 108 -14.13 -8.90 -14.81
N ASP A 109 -13.92 -9.86 -15.70
CA ASP A 109 -15.01 -10.49 -16.47
C ASP A 109 -15.95 -11.27 -15.55
N LYS A 110 -15.39 -12.01 -14.55
CA LYS A 110 -16.15 -12.74 -13.54
C LYS A 110 -16.90 -11.79 -12.59
N THR A 111 -16.23 -10.71 -12.20
CA THR A 111 -16.75 -9.77 -11.20
C THR A 111 -16.52 -8.32 -11.66
N PRO A 112 -17.38 -7.76 -12.54
CA PRO A 112 -17.19 -6.40 -13.07
C PRO A 112 -17.11 -5.31 -11.99
N GLY A 113 -17.78 -5.50 -10.86
CA GLY A 113 -17.74 -4.60 -9.69
C GLY A 113 -16.63 -4.90 -8.69
N LEU A 114 -15.62 -5.68 -9.05
CA LEU A 114 -14.51 -6.04 -8.15
C LEU A 114 -13.82 -4.77 -7.62
N THR A 115 -13.87 -4.58 -6.31
CA THR A 115 -13.35 -3.37 -5.66
C THR A 115 -11.83 -3.33 -5.57
N ASN A 116 -11.19 -4.50 -5.48
CA ASN A 116 -9.74 -4.63 -5.45
C ASN A 116 -9.34 -6.02 -5.97
N LEU A 117 -8.27 -6.11 -6.76
CA LEU A 117 -7.76 -7.39 -7.28
C LEU A 117 -7.41 -8.39 -6.19
N LEU A 118 -6.99 -7.93 -5.01
CA LEU A 118 -6.64 -8.79 -3.87
C LEU A 118 -7.84 -9.59 -3.33
N LEU A 119 -9.07 -9.21 -3.69
CA LEU A 119 -10.30 -9.90 -3.27
C LEU A 119 -10.75 -10.99 -4.26
N ASP A 120 -10.17 -11.04 -5.45
CA ASP A 120 -10.42 -12.14 -6.39
C ASP A 120 -9.78 -13.45 -5.87
N ASP A 121 -10.48 -14.58 -5.98
CA ASP A 121 -10.04 -15.86 -5.41
C ASP A 121 -8.67 -16.32 -5.93
N HIS A 122 -8.36 -16.07 -7.22
CA HIS A 122 -7.08 -16.43 -7.81
C HIS A 122 -5.93 -15.63 -7.17
N PHE A 123 -6.08 -14.30 -7.11
CA PHE A 123 -5.07 -13.42 -6.52
C PHE A 123 -4.97 -13.59 -5.01
N LYS A 124 -6.09 -13.75 -4.30
CA LYS A 124 -6.13 -14.08 -2.88
C LYS A 124 -5.30 -15.33 -2.56
N GLY A 125 -5.51 -16.41 -3.31
CA GLY A 125 -4.75 -17.65 -3.11
C GLY A 125 -3.25 -17.50 -3.38
N ILE A 126 -2.84 -16.64 -4.31
CA ILE A 126 -1.42 -16.32 -4.53
C ILE A 126 -0.86 -15.56 -3.32
N MET A 127 -1.56 -14.54 -2.85
CA MET A 127 -1.13 -13.74 -1.70
C MET A 127 -1.00 -14.58 -0.43
N GLU A 128 -1.93 -15.50 -0.19
CA GLU A 128 -1.88 -16.42 0.95
C GLU A 128 -0.61 -17.27 0.96
N ARG A 129 -0.19 -17.79 -0.19
CA ARG A 129 1.03 -18.58 -0.31
C ARG A 129 2.30 -17.74 -0.22
N ALA A 130 2.28 -16.55 -0.80
CA ALA A 130 3.47 -15.72 -0.94
C ALA A 130 3.85 -14.93 0.34
N GLN A 131 2.89 -14.64 1.22
CA GLN A 131 3.12 -13.69 2.32
C GLN A 131 4.20 -14.11 3.31
N ALA A 132 4.43 -15.40 3.54
CA ALA A 132 5.48 -15.86 4.46
C ALA A 132 6.87 -15.52 3.89
N GLY A 133 7.13 -15.85 2.63
CA GLY A 133 8.37 -15.51 1.93
C GLY A 133 8.54 -13.99 1.81
N TRP A 134 7.47 -13.28 1.51
CA TRP A 134 7.48 -11.82 1.41
C TRP A 134 7.91 -11.14 2.72
N ARG A 135 7.37 -11.58 3.86
CA ARG A 135 7.76 -11.07 5.19
C ARG A 135 9.21 -11.38 5.51
N THR A 136 9.68 -12.59 5.17
CA THR A 136 11.08 -12.97 5.33
C THR A 136 12.00 -12.01 4.56
N VAL A 137 11.70 -11.75 3.28
CA VAL A 137 12.54 -10.86 2.46
C VAL A 137 12.54 -9.42 2.97
N CYS A 138 11.38 -8.85 3.28
CA CYS A 138 11.30 -7.50 3.84
C CYS A 138 12.05 -7.41 5.19
N GLY A 139 11.88 -8.41 6.06
CA GLY A 139 12.59 -8.47 7.34
C GLY A 139 14.10 -8.55 7.19
N GLU A 140 14.59 -9.40 6.29
CA GLU A 140 16.03 -9.51 6.02
C GLU A 140 16.59 -8.24 5.35
N ALA A 141 15.85 -7.61 4.46
CA ALA A 141 16.25 -6.33 3.87
C ALA A 141 16.43 -5.25 4.96
N ILE A 142 15.47 -5.11 5.88
CA ILE A 142 15.53 -4.15 6.98
C ILE A 142 16.71 -4.46 7.92
N LYS A 143 16.88 -5.71 8.36
CA LYS A 143 17.97 -6.12 9.26
C LYS A 143 19.35 -5.85 8.67
N ASN A 144 19.50 -6.03 7.37
CA ASN A 144 20.78 -5.89 6.69
C ASN A 144 20.99 -4.48 6.08
N GLY A 145 20.09 -3.53 6.32
CA GLY A 145 20.20 -2.18 5.79
C GLY A 145 20.09 -2.11 4.25
N VAL A 146 19.43 -3.07 3.63
CA VAL A 146 19.18 -3.09 2.17
C VAL A 146 17.87 -2.35 1.90
N PRO A 147 17.90 -1.19 1.21
CA PRO A 147 16.68 -0.44 0.94
C PRO A 147 15.79 -1.18 -0.05
N ALA A 148 14.58 -1.53 0.38
CA ALA A 148 13.54 -2.15 -0.44
C ALA A 148 12.18 -1.46 -0.24
N PRO A 149 12.11 -0.11 -0.40
CA PRO A 149 10.96 0.66 0.05
C PRO A 149 9.67 0.28 -0.66
N ALA A 150 9.67 0.11 -1.98
CA ALA A 150 8.47 -0.27 -2.72
C ALA A 150 7.92 -1.66 -2.30
N MET A 151 8.80 -2.64 -2.03
CA MET A 151 8.40 -3.97 -1.58
C MET A 151 7.84 -3.93 -0.15
N CYS A 152 8.47 -3.17 0.75
CA CYS A 152 8.00 -2.97 2.12
C CYS A 152 6.67 -2.18 2.15
N ALA A 153 6.54 -1.14 1.33
CA ALA A 153 5.29 -0.38 1.20
C ALA A 153 4.14 -1.24 0.67
N ALA A 154 4.41 -2.15 -0.28
CA ALA A 154 3.43 -3.10 -0.77
C ALA A 154 2.94 -4.05 0.34
N LEU A 155 3.85 -4.57 1.16
CA LEU A 155 3.50 -5.43 2.29
C LEU A 155 2.68 -4.65 3.34
N SER A 156 3.09 -3.43 3.65
CA SER A 156 2.38 -2.54 4.57
C SER A 156 0.96 -2.21 4.07
N TYR A 157 0.82 -1.95 2.76
CA TYR A 157 -0.48 -1.77 2.13
C TYR A 157 -1.36 -3.01 2.27
N TYR A 158 -0.82 -4.19 1.97
CA TYR A 158 -1.54 -5.45 2.11
C TYR A 158 -2.04 -5.66 3.56
N ASP A 159 -1.16 -5.43 4.54
CA ASP A 159 -1.51 -5.56 5.96
C ASP A 159 -2.56 -4.54 6.40
N GLY A 160 -2.44 -3.28 5.97
CA GLY A 160 -3.43 -2.25 6.23
C GLY A 160 -4.78 -2.55 5.57
N TYR A 161 -4.76 -2.98 4.30
CA TYR A 161 -5.98 -3.23 3.53
C TYR A 161 -6.82 -4.39 4.10
N ARG A 162 -6.18 -5.42 4.68
CA ARG A 162 -6.87 -6.56 5.31
C ARG A 162 -7.22 -6.35 6.78
N ALA A 163 -6.82 -5.23 7.40
CA ALA A 163 -7.04 -4.98 8.81
C ALA A 163 -8.35 -4.23 9.05
N ALA A 164 -9.27 -4.84 9.82
CA ALA A 164 -10.51 -4.18 10.21
C ALA A 164 -10.30 -3.00 11.17
N LYS A 165 -9.22 -3.02 11.94
CA LYS A 165 -8.81 -1.93 12.86
C LYS A 165 -7.39 -1.54 12.54
N LEU A 166 -7.15 -0.25 12.33
CA LEU A 166 -5.85 0.29 12.00
C LEU A 166 -5.23 1.05 13.17
N PRO A 167 -3.89 1.12 13.26
CA PRO A 167 -3.18 2.03 14.16
C PRO A 167 -3.57 3.51 13.95
N ALA A 168 -4.11 3.84 12.77
CA ALA A 168 -4.68 5.16 12.46
C ALA A 168 -5.79 5.60 13.44
N ASN A 169 -6.42 4.67 14.17
CA ASN A 169 -7.35 5.01 15.24
C ASN A 169 -6.67 5.84 16.34
N LEU A 170 -5.39 5.59 16.64
CA LEU A 170 -4.63 6.42 17.57
C LEU A 170 -4.36 7.81 17.01
N LEU A 171 -4.10 7.92 15.72
CA LEU A 171 -3.96 9.23 15.05
C LEU A 171 -5.25 10.04 15.11
N GLN A 172 -6.40 9.39 14.92
CA GLN A 172 -7.69 10.07 15.03
C GLN A 172 -7.99 10.49 16.46
N ALA A 173 -7.65 9.68 17.46
CA ALA A 173 -7.73 10.05 18.87
C ALA A 173 -6.82 11.25 19.20
N GLN A 174 -5.59 11.29 18.66
CA GLN A 174 -4.68 12.41 18.80
C GLN A 174 -5.25 13.69 18.16
N ARG A 175 -5.84 13.60 16.99
CA ARG A 175 -6.50 14.74 16.34
C ARG A 175 -7.67 15.26 17.17
N ASP A 176 -8.43 14.36 17.75
CA ASP A 176 -9.54 14.75 18.64
C ASP A 176 -9.03 15.41 19.93
N TYR A 177 -7.93 14.90 20.49
CA TYR A 177 -7.26 15.50 21.65
C TYR A 177 -6.78 16.92 21.39
N PHE A 178 -6.14 17.17 20.23
CA PHE A 178 -5.57 18.47 19.92
C PHE A 178 -6.58 19.52 19.46
N GLY A 179 -7.67 19.12 18.83
CA GLY A 179 -8.53 20.09 18.15
C GLY A 179 -9.98 19.68 18.01
N ALA A 180 -10.46 18.73 18.82
CA ALA A 180 -11.82 18.21 18.76
C ALA A 180 -12.26 17.80 17.33
N HIS A 181 -11.35 17.16 16.58
CA HIS A 181 -11.61 16.73 15.20
C HIS A 181 -12.57 15.54 15.09
N THR A 182 -13.13 15.13 16.21
CA THR A 182 -14.12 14.06 16.32
C THR A 182 -13.67 12.69 15.78
N TYR A 183 -14.40 11.67 16.11
CA TYR A 183 -14.19 10.30 15.63
C TYR A 183 -15.51 9.55 15.61
N GLU A 184 -15.59 8.51 14.78
CA GLU A 184 -16.68 7.53 14.80
C GLU A 184 -16.35 6.38 15.74
N ARG A 185 -17.33 5.92 16.52
CA ARG A 185 -17.17 4.78 17.44
C ARG A 185 -17.47 3.47 16.72
N LEU A 186 -16.78 2.40 17.12
CA LEU A 186 -17.01 1.05 16.58
C LEU A 186 -18.33 0.42 17.05
N ASP A 187 -18.88 0.88 18.16
CA ASP A 187 -20.11 0.41 18.78
C ASP A 187 -21.32 1.29 18.42
N ARG A 188 -21.18 2.17 17.45
CA ARG A 188 -22.20 3.07 16.96
C ARG A 188 -22.29 3.01 15.42
N PRO A 189 -23.45 3.40 14.85
CA PRO A 189 -23.58 3.52 13.39
C PRO A 189 -22.57 4.50 12.79
N ARG A 190 -22.22 4.25 11.51
CA ARG A 190 -21.40 5.19 10.73
C ARG A 190 -22.15 6.51 10.54
N GLY A 191 -21.39 7.62 10.54
CA GLY A 191 -21.93 8.98 10.44
C GLY A 191 -22.26 9.64 11.77
N GLU A 192 -22.15 8.92 12.88
CA GLU A 192 -22.25 9.51 14.23
C GLU A 192 -20.85 9.87 14.73
N PHE A 193 -20.63 11.17 14.98
CA PHE A 193 -19.33 11.71 15.38
C PHE A 193 -19.31 12.05 16.86
N PHE A 194 -18.20 11.73 17.52
CA PHE A 194 -18.00 11.90 18.95
C PHE A 194 -16.74 12.70 19.22
N HIS A 195 -16.75 13.47 20.29
CA HIS A 195 -15.59 14.10 20.90
C HIS A 195 -15.42 13.62 22.33
N THR A 196 -14.18 13.42 22.77
CA THR A 196 -13.87 13.07 24.16
C THR A 196 -13.26 14.27 24.86
N ASN A 197 -13.80 14.64 26.03
CA ASN A 197 -13.14 15.60 26.92
C ASN A 197 -11.92 14.89 27.60
N TRP A 198 -10.77 14.89 26.89
CA TRP A 198 -9.58 14.14 27.25
C TRP A 198 -8.92 14.63 28.54
N THR A 199 -9.04 15.92 28.85
CA THR A 199 -8.39 16.55 30.00
C THR A 199 -9.31 16.70 31.20
N GLY A 200 -10.61 16.57 31.00
CA GLY A 200 -11.62 16.88 32.02
C GLY A 200 -11.85 18.39 32.26
N GLU A 201 -11.02 19.23 31.67
CA GLU A 201 -11.05 20.70 31.82
C GLU A 201 -11.52 21.45 30.58
N GLY A 202 -11.76 20.72 29.51
CA GLY A 202 -12.09 21.31 28.20
C GLY A 202 -13.54 21.71 28.09
N GLY A 203 -13.78 22.93 27.61
CA GLY A 203 -15.07 23.33 27.09
C GLY A 203 -15.38 22.69 25.73
N ASP A 204 -16.59 22.91 25.23
CA ASP A 204 -17.05 22.49 23.89
C ASP A 204 -16.31 23.24 22.78
N THR A 205 -15.03 22.97 22.62
CA THR A 205 -14.27 23.49 21.48
C THR A 205 -14.63 22.66 20.25
N ALA A 206 -15.67 23.07 19.55
CA ALA A 206 -15.91 22.63 18.19
C ALA A 206 -14.81 23.19 17.31
N SER A 207 -13.89 22.33 16.83
CA SER A 207 -13.00 22.75 15.76
C SER A 207 -13.86 22.98 14.51
N THR A 208 -13.62 24.09 13.83
CA THR A 208 -14.14 24.30 12.49
C THR A 208 -13.70 23.17 11.60
N THR A 209 -14.64 22.51 10.97
CA THR A 209 -14.46 21.36 10.11
C THR A 209 -13.43 21.66 9.04
N TYR A 210 -12.25 21.04 9.11
CA TYR A 210 -11.40 20.86 7.94
C TYR A 210 -12.02 19.75 7.10
N ASN A 211 -12.77 20.11 6.08
CA ASN A 211 -13.11 19.21 4.99
C ASN A 211 -11.84 19.01 4.16
N ALA A 212 -11.21 17.84 4.26
CA ALA A 212 -10.18 17.39 3.35
C ALA A 212 -10.85 16.71 2.16
#